data_72a0583e40d08eb4038f4f381b029fc5
#
_entry.id   72a0583e40d08eb4038f4f381b029fc5
#
_cell.length_a   1.000
_cell.length_b   1.000
_cell.length_c   1.000
_cell.angle_alpha   90.00
_cell.angle_beta   90.00
_cell.angle_gamma   90.00
#
_symmetry.space_group_name_H-M   'P 1'
#
loop_
_entity.id
_entity.type
_entity.pdbx_description
1 polymer ?
#
loop_
_entity_poly.entity_id
_entity_poly.type
_entity_poly.pdbx_seq_one_letter_code
_entity_poly.pdbx_strand_id
1 'polypeptide(L)'
;MFVKLNFSKKVSIDLIKEVSLRFGKEKIAICTDSFAQLQANKARVNEYTSRVILLCDEVDVRTTARLVEVPVLPVSTRADRHGLLKLLMLDNICGVCGDTFSDLNEDLMAAKLEAKKHGVEINTFESKMSWNELKLNSDGMIPVVVQDYKNLEVLMVAYMNREAFEKTVESGKMTYWSRSRNELWQKGATSGHVQYVKQLSID
;
A
#
# COMPACT_ATOMS: atom_id res chain seq x y z
N MET A 1 -0.06 -15.91 -6.04
CA MET A 1 0.84 -15.72 -7.20
C MET A 1 -0.03 -15.50 -8.41
N PHE A 2 0.18 -14.40 -9.15
CA PHE A 2 -0.57 -14.10 -10.37
C PHE A 2 0.29 -14.35 -11.60
N VAL A 3 -0.33 -14.87 -12.65
CA VAL A 3 0.28 -14.93 -13.98
C VAL A 3 -0.06 -13.62 -14.70
N LYS A 4 0.96 -12.83 -15.04
CA LYS A 4 0.84 -11.59 -15.80
C LYS A 4 1.03 -11.91 -17.29
N LEU A 5 0.02 -11.66 -18.10
CA LEU A 5 0.08 -11.77 -19.55
C LEU A 5 0.14 -10.38 -20.18
N ASN A 6 1.15 -10.12 -21.00
CA ASN A 6 1.29 -8.83 -21.69
C ASN A 6 0.44 -8.83 -22.96
N PHE A 7 -0.75 -8.25 -22.87
CA PHE A 7 -1.73 -8.22 -23.96
C PHE A 7 -1.36 -7.26 -25.11
N SER A 8 -0.45 -6.29 -24.88
CA SER A 8 -0.03 -5.32 -25.90
C SER A 8 0.98 -5.88 -26.90
N LYS A 9 1.64 -7.02 -26.67
CA LYS A 9 2.83 -7.42 -27.44
C LYS A 9 2.81 -8.76 -28.19
N LYS A 10 1.82 -9.58 -28.17
CA LYS A 10 1.76 -10.89 -28.91
C LYS A 10 0.89 -11.94 -28.19
N VAL A 11 0.27 -11.61 -27.07
CA VAL A 11 -0.60 -12.55 -26.38
C VAL A 11 -1.98 -12.43 -26.99
N SER A 12 -2.43 -13.50 -27.66
CA SER A 12 -3.80 -13.57 -28.17
C SER A 12 -4.80 -13.78 -27.01
N ILE A 13 -6.03 -13.37 -27.23
CA ILE A 13 -7.12 -13.64 -26.27
C ILE A 13 -7.37 -15.15 -26.11
N ASP A 14 -7.07 -15.97 -27.14
CA ASP A 14 -7.22 -17.42 -27.07
C ASP A 14 -6.19 -18.04 -26.11
N LEU A 15 -4.96 -17.52 -26.09
CA LEU A 15 -3.97 -17.93 -25.09
C LEU A 15 -4.40 -17.54 -23.68
N ILE A 16 -4.99 -16.37 -23.49
CA ILE A 16 -5.53 -15.94 -22.18
C ILE A 16 -6.61 -16.92 -21.71
N LYS A 17 -7.52 -17.31 -22.61
CA LYS A 17 -8.54 -18.32 -22.33
C LYS A 17 -7.90 -19.66 -21.91
N GLU A 18 -6.95 -20.18 -22.67
CA GLU A 18 -6.29 -21.45 -22.39
C GLU A 18 -5.59 -21.42 -21.02
N VAL A 19 -4.83 -20.37 -20.72
CA VAL A 19 -4.14 -20.20 -19.44
C VAL A 19 -5.14 -20.07 -18.29
N SER A 20 -6.23 -19.35 -18.49
CA SER A 20 -7.30 -19.20 -17.50
C SER A 20 -7.99 -20.53 -17.17
N LEU A 21 -8.31 -21.32 -18.18
CA LEU A 21 -8.91 -22.65 -17.99
C LEU A 21 -7.96 -23.61 -17.25
N ARG A 22 -6.66 -23.46 -17.45
CA ARG A 22 -5.63 -24.32 -16.84
C ARG A 22 -5.31 -23.93 -15.39
N PHE A 23 -5.27 -22.65 -15.07
CA PHE A 23 -4.76 -22.15 -13.78
C PHE A 23 -5.83 -21.47 -12.90
N GLY A 24 -7.03 -21.24 -13.43
CA GLY A 24 -8.10 -20.48 -12.79
C GLY A 24 -8.01 -18.99 -13.11
N LYS A 25 -9.16 -18.39 -13.43
CA LYS A 25 -9.26 -16.97 -13.83
C LYS A 25 -8.77 -16.02 -12.72
N GLU A 26 -8.94 -16.37 -11.46
CA GLU A 26 -8.54 -15.59 -10.30
C GLU A 26 -7.03 -15.36 -10.20
N LYS A 27 -6.23 -16.17 -10.91
CA LYS A 27 -4.77 -16.06 -10.98
C LYS A 27 -4.26 -15.31 -12.20
N ILE A 28 -5.14 -14.90 -13.10
CA ILE A 28 -4.75 -14.27 -14.37
C ILE A 28 -4.95 -12.76 -14.30
N ALA A 29 -3.88 -12.02 -14.56
CA ALA A 29 -3.91 -10.58 -14.79
C ALA A 29 -3.37 -10.28 -16.19
N ILE A 30 -4.08 -9.46 -16.96
CA ILE A 30 -3.57 -8.94 -18.23
C ILE A 30 -2.94 -7.57 -18.03
N CYS A 31 -1.89 -7.28 -18.81
CA CYS A 31 -1.24 -5.97 -18.84
C CYS A 31 -1.38 -5.38 -20.24
N THR A 32 -1.88 -4.16 -20.35
CA THR A 32 -2.06 -3.48 -21.63
C THR A 32 -1.88 -1.97 -21.53
N ASP A 33 -1.54 -1.35 -22.63
CA ASP A 33 -1.49 0.09 -22.87
C ASP A 33 -2.54 0.51 -23.92
N SER A 34 -3.41 -0.40 -24.35
CA SER A 34 -4.33 -0.18 -25.47
C SER A 34 -5.80 -0.29 -25.05
N PHE A 35 -6.49 0.86 -25.06
CA PHE A 35 -7.93 0.91 -24.89
C PHE A 35 -8.67 0.16 -25.99
N ALA A 36 -8.23 0.30 -27.25
CA ALA A 36 -8.87 -0.36 -28.38
C ALA A 36 -8.83 -1.91 -28.27
N GLN A 37 -7.73 -2.47 -27.80
CA GLN A 37 -7.64 -3.92 -27.56
C GLN A 37 -8.58 -4.38 -26.44
N LEU A 38 -8.67 -3.62 -25.34
CA LEU A 38 -9.62 -3.93 -24.28
C LEU A 38 -11.06 -3.85 -24.76
N GLN A 39 -11.40 -2.82 -25.53
CA GLN A 39 -12.75 -2.64 -26.08
C GLN A 39 -13.14 -3.78 -27.00
N ALA A 40 -12.24 -4.18 -27.92
CA ALA A 40 -12.49 -5.27 -28.86
C ALA A 40 -12.64 -6.63 -28.16
N ASN A 41 -12.07 -6.82 -26.98
CA ASN A 41 -12.05 -8.08 -26.26
C ASN A 41 -12.75 -8.04 -24.89
N LYS A 42 -13.55 -7.02 -24.61
CA LYS A 42 -14.18 -6.77 -23.31
C LYS A 42 -14.80 -8.02 -22.67
N ALA A 43 -15.67 -8.72 -23.39
CA ALA A 43 -16.38 -9.88 -22.86
C ALA A 43 -15.41 -10.98 -22.40
N ARG A 44 -14.40 -11.29 -23.21
CA ARG A 44 -13.40 -12.32 -22.90
C ARG A 44 -12.44 -11.89 -21.79
N VAL A 45 -12.11 -10.61 -21.70
CA VAL A 45 -11.33 -10.06 -20.58
C VAL A 45 -12.08 -10.27 -19.26
N ASN A 46 -13.36 -9.92 -19.23
CA ASN A 46 -14.20 -10.12 -18.03
C ASN A 46 -14.38 -11.61 -17.69
N GLU A 47 -14.46 -12.47 -18.69
CA GLU A 47 -14.66 -13.91 -18.50
C GLU A 47 -13.40 -14.62 -17.98
N TYR A 48 -12.22 -14.32 -18.55
CA TYR A 48 -11.00 -15.11 -18.37
C TYR A 48 -9.93 -14.46 -17.50
N THR A 49 -10.14 -13.24 -16.99
CA THR A 49 -9.14 -12.58 -16.15
C THR A 49 -9.71 -12.10 -14.83
N SER A 50 -8.86 -11.88 -13.84
CA SER A 50 -9.26 -11.34 -12.54
C SER A 50 -9.03 -9.84 -12.42
N ARG A 51 -8.17 -9.27 -13.25
CA ARG A 51 -7.83 -7.83 -13.26
C ARG A 51 -7.11 -7.41 -14.52
N VAL A 52 -7.16 -6.11 -14.77
CA VAL A 52 -6.39 -5.43 -15.81
C VAL A 52 -5.29 -4.59 -15.17
N ILE A 53 -4.04 -4.79 -15.54
CA ILE A 53 -2.92 -3.89 -15.26
C ILE A 53 -2.83 -2.94 -16.45
N LEU A 54 -3.16 -1.67 -16.23
CA LEU A 54 -3.23 -0.65 -17.28
C LEU A 54 -1.99 0.23 -17.23
N LEU A 55 -1.16 0.20 -18.28
CA LEU A 55 -0.09 1.17 -18.47
C LEU A 55 -0.73 2.47 -18.94
N CYS A 56 -0.86 3.46 -18.06
CA CYS A 56 -1.83 4.53 -18.22
C CYS A 56 -1.26 5.90 -18.59
N ASP A 57 0.04 6.00 -18.91
CA ASP A 57 0.65 7.30 -19.25
C ASP A 57 0.05 7.94 -20.51
N GLU A 58 -0.50 7.11 -21.42
CA GLU A 58 -1.10 7.54 -22.69
C GLU A 58 -2.59 7.15 -22.80
N VAL A 59 -3.20 6.61 -21.74
CA VAL A 59 -4.57 6.06 -21.79
C VAL A 59 -5.42 6.67 -20.67
N ASP A 60 -6.66 7.07 -20.99
CA ASP A 60 -7.61 7.56 -20.00
C ASP A 60 -8.07 6.41 -19.08
N VAL A 61 -7.60 6.48 -17.83
CA VAL A 61 -7.89 5.47 -16.80
C VAL A 61 -9.39 5.40 -16.49
N ARG A 62 -10.08 6.55 -16.41
CA ARG A 62 -11.51 6.59 -16.06
C ARG A 62 -12.36 5.88 -17.08
N THR A 63 -12.15 6.17 -18.34
CA THR A 63 -12.88 5.52 -19.44
C THR A 63 -12.58 4.03 -19.50
N THR A 64 -11.30 3.67 -19.30
CA THR A 64 -10.89 2.25 -19.30
C THR A 64 -11.45 1.47 -18.12
N ALA A 65 -11.46 2.05 -16.92
CA ALA A 65 -12.00 1.40 -15.73
C ALA A 65 -13.53 1.13 -15.85
N ARG A 66 -14.26 2.01 -16.53
CA ARG A 66 -15.69 1.81 -16.81
C ARG A 66 -15.99 0.81 -17.94
N LEU A 67 -14.99 0.52 -18.78
CA LEU A 67 -15.16 -0.40 -19.89
C LEU A 67 -15.24 -1.85 -19.41
N VAL A 68 -14.44 -2.24 -18.42
CA VAL A 68 -14.33 -3.62 -17.94
C VAL A 68 -14.98 -3.78 -16.57
N GLU A 69 -15.43 -5.00 -16.27
CA GLU A 69 -16.03 -5.33 -14.96
C GLU A 69 -14.97 -5.80 -13.95
N VAL A 70 -13.86 -6.34 -14.44
CA VAL A 70 -12.74 -6.75 -13.58
C VAL A 70 -11.99 -5.52 -13.08
N PRO A 71 -11.46 -5.55 -11.85
CA PRO A 71 -10.72 -4.44 -11.27
C PRO A 71 -9.52 -4.00 -12.12
N VAL A 72 -9.28 -2.70 -12.18
CA VAL A 72 -8.17 -2.10 -12.92
C VAL A 72 -7.09 -1.61 -11.94
N LEU A 73 -5.84 -1.94 -12.25
CA LEU A 73 -4.64 -1.45 -11.58
C LEU A 73 -3.88 -0.52 -12.55
N PRO A 74 -4.05 0.80 -12.49
CA PRO A 74 -3.27 1.73 -13.28
C PRO A 74 -1.80 1.75 -12.83
N VAL A 75 -0.91 1.80 -13.81
CA VAL A 75 0.55 1.93 -13.64
C VAL A 75 1.02 3.14 -14.43
N SER A 76 1.58 4.13 -13.77
CA SER A 76 2.12 5.33 -14.40
C SER A 76 3.61 5.49 -14.07
N THR A 77 4.41 5.83 -15.06
CA THR A 77 5.81 6.22 -14.88
C THR A 77 5.99 7.73 -14.75
N ARG A 78 4.93 8.52 -15.01
CA ARG A 78 4.96 9.99 -15.07
C ARG A 78 4.18 10.68 -13.94
N ALA A 79 3.17 10.00 -13.39
CA ALA A 79 2.33 10.61 -12.36
C ALA A 79 3.09 10.74 -11.05
N ASP A 80 3.00 11.92 -10.43
CA ASP A 80 3.43 12.14 -9.06
C ASP A 80 2.49 11.46 -8.05
N ARG A 81 2.86 11.51 -6.78
CA ARG A 81 2.06 10.93 -5.68
C ARG A 81 0.61 11.40 -5.70
N HIS A 82 0.39 12.69 -5.87
CA HIS A 82 -0.96 13.28 -5.87
C HIS A 82 -1.79 12.80 -7.07
N GLY A 83 -1.20 12.72 -8.25
CA GLY A 83 -1.82 12.15 -9.45
C GLY A 83 -2.22 10.69 -9.25
N LEU A 84 -1.33 9.86 -8.68
CA LEU A 84 -1.63 8.46 -8.39
C LEU A 84 -2.75 8.31 -7.34
N LEU A 85 -2.75 9.14 -6.29
CA LEU A 85 -3.80 9.10 -5.27
C LEU A 85 -5.18 9.48 -5.85
N LYS A 86 -5.24 10.43 -6.79
CA LYS A 86 -6.49 10.76 -7.50
C LYS A 86 -7.04 9.57 -8.30
N LEU A 87 -6.19 8.71 -8.85
CA LEU A 87 -6.63 7.52 -9.55
C LEU A 87 -7.31 6.52 -8.61
N LEU A 88 -6.87 6.42 -7.34
CA LEU A 88 -7.51 5.54 -6.35
C LEU A 88 -8.95 5.93 -6.04
N MET A 89 -9.35 7.16 -6.31
CA MET A 89 -10.73 7.66 -6.08
C MET A 89 -11.69 7.32 -7.23
N LEU A 90 -11.21 6.70 -8.30
CA LEU A 90 -12.03 6.28 -9.41
C LEU A 90 -12.68 4.92 -9.15
N ASP A 91 -13.89 4.75 -9.65
CA ASP A 91 -14.61 3.48 -9.60
C ASP A 91 -13.81 2.37 -10.30
N ASN A 92 -13.93 1.15 -9.79
CA ASN A 92 -13.30 -0.06 -10.32
C ASN A 92 -11.75 -0.03 -10.34
N ILE A 93 -11.12 0.79 -9.48
CA ILE A 93 -9.68 0.81 -9.27
C ILE A 93 -9.33 0.00 -8.02
N CYS A 94 -8.46 -1.01 -8.15
CA CYS A 94 -8.07 -1.87 -7.04
C CYS A 94 -6.72 -1.51 -6.38
N GLY A 95 -6.09 -0.46 -6.86
CA GLY A 95 -4.80 0.03 -6.39
C GLY A 95 -4.15 0.91 -7.44
N VAL A 96 -2.98 1.46 -7.15
CA VAL A 96 -2.15 2.21 -8.10
C VAL A 96 -0.70 1.78 -7.99
N CYS A 97 0.04 1.90 -9.06
CA CYS A 97 1.48 1.66 -9.12
C CYS A 97 2.14 2.78 -9.93
N GLY A 98 3.34 3.18 -9.53
CA GLY A 98 4.09 4.20 -10.26
C GLY A 98 5.51 4.32 -9.75
N ASP A 99 6.38 4.90 -10.59
CA ASP A 99 7.80 5.05 -10.29
C ASP A 99 8.04 5.94 -9.08
N THR A 100 7.14 6.90 -8.82
CA THR A 100 7.20 7.74 -7.62
C THR A 100 7.21 6.93 -6.31
N PHE A 101 6.57 5.75 -6.27
CA PHE A 101 6.58 4.87 -5.10
C PHE A 101 7.80 3.95 -5.04
N SER A 102 8.65 3.97 -6.05
CA SER A 102 9.93 3.24 -6.08
C SER A 102 11.06 4.07 -5.45
N ASP A 103 10.86 5.36 -5.22
CA ASP A 103 11.79 6.20 -4.47
C ASP A 103 11.79 5.79 -2.99
N LEU A 104 12.98 5.42 -2.48
CA LEU A 104 13.17 5.04 -1.07
C LEU A 104 12.88 6.19 -0.10
N ASN A 105 12.85 7.44 -0.57
CA ASN A 105 12.50 8.62 0.22
C ASN A 105 10.98 8.85 0.31
N GLU A 106 10.18 8.16 -0.50
CA GLU A 106 8.73 8.31 -0.48
C GLU A 106 8.12 7.65 0.75
N ASP A 107 7.37 8.41 1.51
CA ASP A 107 6.66 7.92 2.69
C ASP A 107 5.33 7.27 2.30
N LEU A 108 5.38 5.95 2.08
CA LEU A 108 4.18 5.17 1.73
C LEU A 108 3.10 5.19 2.82
N MET A 109 3.47 5.35 4.10
CA MET A 109 2.46 5.48 5.17
C MET A 109 1.75 6.83 5.10
N ALA A 110 2.49 7.92 4.85
CA ALA A 110 1.88 9.23 4.62
C ALA A 110 0.95 9.22 3.39
N ALA A 111 1.36 8.55 2.30
CA ALA A 111 0.52 8.38 1.12
C ALA A 111 -0.78 7.61 1.43
N LYS A 112 -0.71 6.54 2.22
CA LYS A 112 -1.88 5.77 2.66
C LYS A 112 -2.82 6.59 3.55
N LEU A 113 -2.27 7.34 4.50
CA LEU A 113 -3.06 8.20 5.38
C LEU A 113 -3.75 9.33 4.60
N GLU A 114 -3.07 9.88 3.60
CA GLU A 114 -3.66 10.86 2.69
C GLU A 114 -4.82 10.25 1.87
N ALA A 115 -4.62 9.06 1.29
CA ALA A 115 -5.67 8.33 0.58
C ALA A 115 -6.89 8.07 1.48
N LYS A 116 -6.68 7.65 2.72
CA LYS A 116 -7.73 7.41 3.71
C LYS A 116 -8.52 8.68 4.05
N LYS A 117 -7.86 9.84 4.19
CA LYS A 117 -8.52 11.15 4.40
C LYS A 117 -9.46 11.52 3.24
N HIS A 118 -9.18 11.02 2.05
CA HIS A 118 -10.02 11.20 0.86
C HIS A 118 -11.07 10.09 0.67
N GLY A 119 -11.29 9.22 1.68
CA GLY A 119 -12.34 8.20 1.66
C GLY A 119 -11.94 6.90 0.96
N VAL A 120 -10.67 6.71 0.62
CA VAL A 120 -10.20 5.45 0.05
C VAL A 120 -10.07 4.40 1.15
N GLU A 121 -10.72 3.25 0.98
CA GLU A 121 -10.53 2.10 1.87
C GLU A 121 -9.14 1.50 1.65
N ILE A 122 -8.24 1.76 2.57
CA ILE A 122 -6.86 1.29 2.51
C ILE A 122 -6.37 0.87 3.90
N ASN A 123 -5.64 -0.23 3.95
CA ASN A 123 -5.05 -0.71 5.20
C ASN A 123 -3.97 0.28 5.69
N THR A 124 -4.26 0.93 6.80
CA THR A 124 -3.32 1.72 7.58
C THR A 124 -3.06 1.03 8.92
N PHE A 125 -1.99 1.40 9.59
CA PHE A 125 -1.80 0.99 10.96
C PHE A 125 -2.82 1.73 11.84
N GLU A 126 -3.60 0.97 12.63
CA GLU A 126 -4.55 1.49 13.60
C GLU A 126 -4.32 0.80 14.94
N SER A 127 -4.15 1.56 15.99
CA SER A 127 -4.13 1.02 17.34
C SER A 127 -5.54 0.90 17.88
N LYS A 128 -5.87 -0.27 18.43
CA LYS A 128 -7.08 -0.45 19.24
C LYS A 128 -6.86 -0.04 20.71
N MET A 129 -5.63 0.33 21.04
CA MET A 129 -5.15 0.64 22.39
C MET A 129 -5.10 2.14 22.57
N SER A 130 -5.62 2.62 23.69
CA SER A 130 -5.56 4.02 24.10
C SER A 130 -4.45 4.22 25.13
N TRP A 131 -3.82 5.39 25.11
CA TRP A 131 -2.81 5.75 26.13
C TRP A 131 -3.34 5.62 27.56
N ASN A 132 -4.60 5.91 27.78
CA ASN A 132 -5.21 5.89 29.11
C ASN A 132 -5.38 4.48 29.69
N GLU A 133 -5.24 3.45 28.85
CA GLU A 133 -5.30 2.03 29.28
C GLU A 133 -3.94 1.51 29.70
N LEU A 134 -2.86 2.29 29.53
CA LEU A 134 -1.50 1.88 29.81
C LEU A 134 -1.11 2.18 31.26
N LYS A 135 -0.40 1.25 31.88
CA LYS A 135 0.16 1.45 33.22
C LYS A 135 1.50 2.18 33.12
N LEU A 136 1.50 3.42 33.55
CA LEU A 136 2.67 4.29 33.48
C LEU A 136 3.60 4.09 34.69
N ASN A 137 4.90 4.32 34.49
CA ASN A 137 5.87 4.42 35.58
C ASN A 137 5.74 5.77 36.31
N SER A 138 6.59 6.00 37.32
CA SER A 138 6.62 7.25 38.12
C SER A 138 6.85 8.52 37.28
N ASP A 139 7.49 8.38 36.12
CA ASP A 139 7.82 9.49 35.22
C ASP A 139 6.74 9.71 34.14
N GLY A 140 5.61 9.03 34.24
CA GLY A 140 4.52 9.12 33.25
C GLY A 140 4.86 8.47 31.91
N MET A 141 5.75 7.48 31.89
CA MET A 141 6.21 6.80 30.67
C MET A 141 5.94 5.30 30.74
N ILE A 142 5.99 4.66 29.56
CA ILE A 142 6.00 3.21 29.42
C ILE A 142 7.33 2.72 28.85
N PRO A 143 7.86 1.58 29.33
CA PRO A 143 8.91 0.86 28.64
C PRO A 143 8.32 0.19 27.38
N VAL A 144 9.08 0.18 26.30
CA VAL A 144 8.67 -0.41 25.03
C VAL A 144 9.76 -1.36 24.57
N VAL A 145 9.41 -2.64 24.39
CA VAL A 145 10.26 -3.66 23.77
C VAL A 145 9.88 -3.74 22.31
N VAL A 146 10.85 -3.59 21.42
CA VAL A 146 10.66 -3.65 19.98
C VAL A 146 11.26 -4.93 19.44
N GLN A 147 10.46 -5.69 18.71
CA GLN A 147 10.84 -6.96 18.10
C GLN A 147 10.67 -6.90 16.57
N ASP A 148 11.54 -7.60 15.87
CA ASP A 148 11.32 -7.86 14.46
C ASP A 148 10.07 -8.71 14.26
N TYR A 149 9.19 -8.28 13.36
CA TYR A 149 7.90 -8.93 13.12
C TYR A 149 8.02 -10.35 12.57
N LYS A 150 9.12 -10.68 11.86
CA LYS A 150 9.29 -11.96 11.18
C LYS A 150 9.91 -13.04 12.07
N ASN A 151 10.94 -12.68 12.84
CA ASN A 151 11.74 -13.63 13.62
C ASN A 151 11.63 -13.42 15.14
N LEU A 152 10.91 -12.38 15.58
CA LEU A 152 10.69 -12.00 16.99
C LEU A 152 11.98 -11.62 17.74
N GLU A 153 13.07 -11.36 17.03
CA GLU A 153 14.31 -10.89 17.62
C GLU A 153 14.10 -9.50 18.26
N VAL A 154 14.59 -9.32 19.49
CA VAL A 154 14.51 -8.03 20.18
C VAL A 154 15.51 -7.06 19.54
N LEU A 155 14.98 -6.01 18.95
CA LEU A 155 15.78 -5.00 18.26
C LEU A 155 16.24 -3.90 19.20
N MET A 156 15.40 -3.52 20.17
CA MET A 156 15.74 -2.50 21.17
C MET A 156 14.70 -2.42 22.27
N VAL A 157 15.10 -1.74 23.36
CA VAL A 157 14.23 -1.30 24.44
C VAL A 157 14.35 0.22 24.58
N ALA A 158 13.22 0.91 24.69
CA ALA A 158 13.17 2.36 24.83
C ALA A 158 11.97 2.78 25.69
N TYR A 159 11.70 4.07 25.77
CA TYR A 159 10.58 4.62 26.53
C TYR A 159 9.71 5.49 25.63
N MET A 160 8.41 5.51 25.94
CA MET A 160 7.45 6.44 25.36
C MET A 160 6.73 7.23 26.45
N ASN A 161 6.53 8.51 26.20
CA ASN A 161 5.50 9.31 26.83
C ASN A 161 4.25 9.33 25.94
N ARG A 162 3.18 10.00 26.34
CA ARG A 162 1.93 10.09 25.57
C ARG A 162 2.18 10.58 24.15
N GLU A 163 2.94 11.65 23.97
CA GLU A 163 3.19 12.26 22.67
C GLU A 163 3.94 11.32 21.72
N ALA A 164 4.92 10.57 22.23
CA ALA A 164 5.65 9.56 21.44
C ALA A 164 4.73 8.42 21.00
N PHE A 165 3.83 7.97 21.88
CA PHE A 165 2.84 6.94 21.57
C PHE A 165 1.86 7.42 20.49
N GLU A 166 1.26 8.60 20.67
CA GLU A 166 0.29 9.18 19.74
C GLU A 166 0.92 9.39 18.36
N LYS A 167 2.14 9.92 18.28
CA LYS A 167 2.89 10.04 17.02
C LYS A 167 3.23 8.71 16.37
N THR A 168 3.52 7.68 17.18
CA THR A 168 3.74 6.32 16.66
C THR A 168 2.47 5.77 16.02
N VAL A 169 1.33 5.92 16.69
CA VAL A 169 0.04 5.46 16.18
C VAL A 169 -0.38 6.24 14.93
N GLU A 170 -0.21 7.55 14.94
CA GLU A 170 -0.56 8.43 13.82
C GLU A 170 0.26 8.12 12.56
N SER A 171 1.58 8.00 12.72
CA SER A 171 2.50 7.85 11.57
C SER A 171 2.75 6.40 11.17
N GLY A 172 2.48 5.43 12.04
CA GLY A 172 2.89 4.03 11.88
C GLY A 172 4.41 3.83 11.97
N LYS A 173 5.16 4.84 12.43
CA LYS A 173 6.62 4.83 12.58
C LYS A 173 6.99 4.94 14.06
N MET A 174 7.91 4.08 14.52
CA MET A 174 8.33 4.09 15.92
C MET A 174 8.96 5.43 16.31
N THR A 175 8.29 6.10 17.24
CA THR A 175 8.73 7.34 17.87
C THR A 175 8.85 7.09 19.38
N TYR A 176 9.96 7.48 19.95
CA TYR A 176 10.30 7.28 21.36
C TYR A 176 10.46 8.61 22.08
N TRP A 177 10.51 8.54 23.39
CA TRP A 177 10.97 9.64 24.23
C TRP A 177 12.40 9.40 24.68
N SER A 178 13.32 10.29 24.30
CA SER A 178 14.70 10.25 24.75
C SER A 178 14.81 10.92 26.12
N ARG A 179 14.96 10.12 27.18
CA ARG A 179 15.07 10.62 28.56
C ARG A 179 16.31 11.51 28.77
N SER A 180 17.43 11.17 28.13
CA SER A 180 18.68 11.93 28.27
C SER A 180 18.67 13.27 27.54
N ARG A 181 17.94 13.37 26.41
CA ARG A 181 17.81 14.59 25.61
C ARG A 181 16.54 15.37 25.91
N ASN A 182 15.61 14.73 26.63
CA ASN A 182 14.28 15.29 26.94
C ASN A 182 13.51 15.72 25.68
N GLU A 183 13.51 14.88 24.65
CA GLU A 183 12.87 15.15 23.36
C GLU A 183 12.30 13.91 22.71
N LEU A 184 11.40 14.12 21.77
CA LEU A 184 10.92 13.06 20.88
C LEU A 184 12.03 12.58 19.93
N TRP A 185 12.08 11.28 19.73
CA TRP A 185 13.03 10.66 18.84
C TRP A 185 12.37 9.63 17.93
N GLN A 186 12.14 9.99 16.67
CA GLN A 186 11.70 9.05 15.67
C GLN A 186 12.88 8.20 15.19
N LYS A 187 12.74 6.88 15.30
CA LYS A 187 13.77 5.93 14.85
C LYS A 187 13.99 6.04 13.35
N GLY A 188 15.23 6.25 12.97
CA GLY A 188 15.62 6.34 11.57
C GLY A 188 15.51 7.72 10.94
N ALA A 189 15.07 8.76 11.67
CA ALA A 189 14.97 10.13 11.14
C ALA A 189 16.29 10.65 10.55
N THR A 190 17.44 10.29 11.14
CA THR A 190 18.76 10.68 10.64
C THR A 190 19.43 9.58 9.83
N SER A 191 19.27 8.31 10.22
CA SER A 191 20.01 7.18 9.62
C SER A 191 19.28 6.51 8.45
N GLY A 192 18.03 6.87 8.18
CA GLY A 192 17.17 6.20 7.20
C GLY A 192 16.61 4.84 7.65
N HIS A 193 17.08 4.27 8.77
CA HIS A 193 16.62 2.97 9.30
C HIS A 193 15.34 3.12 10.10
N VAL A 194 14.23 3.41 9.43
CA VAL A 194 12.90 3.59 10.03
C VAL A 194 12.34 2.25 10.50
N GLN A 195 11.71 2.23 11.66
CA GLN A 195 10.95 1.08 12.16
C GLN A 195 9.45 1.32 11.93
N TYR A 196 8.87 0.55 11.02
CA TYR A 196 7.43 0.58 10.75
C TYR A 196 6.69 -0.38 11.67
N VAL A 197 5.66 0.13 12.35
CA VAL A 197 4.84 -0.67 13.27
C VAL A 197 3.94 -1.62 12.48
N LYS A 198 3.95 -2.89 12.86
CA LYS A 198 3.04 -3.92 12.33
C LYS A 198 1.97 -4.29 13.35
N GLN A 199 2.33 -4.29 14.62
CA GLN A 199 1.46 -4.66 15.72
C GLN A 199 1.92 -3.95 17.00
N LEU A 200 0.96 -3.60 17.87
CA LEU A 200 1.19 -3.23 19.26
C LEU A 200 0.53 -4.29 20.15
N SER A 201 1.20 -4.65 21.22
CA SER A 201 0.70 -5.54 22.25
C SER A 201 1.03 -4.99 23.61
N ILE A 202 0.19 -5.23 24.60
CA ILE A 202 0.43 -4.97 26.03
C ILE A 202 0.41 -6.29 26.77
N ASP A 203 1.21 -6.32 27.85
CA ASP A 203 1.22 -7.39 28.84
C ASP A 203 0.15 -7.13 29.90
#